data_87b491223172421f05ca2626a42efe8c
#
_entry.id   87b491223172421f05ca2626a42efe8c
#
_cell.length_a   1.000
_cell.length_b   1.000
_cell.length_c   1.000
_cell.angle_alpha   90.00
_cell.angle_beta   90.00
_cell.angle_gamma   90.00
#
_symmetry.space_group_name_H-M   'P 1'
#
loop_
_entity.id
_entity.type
_entity.pdbx_description
1 polymer ?
#
loop_
_entity_poly.entity_id
_entity_poly.type
_entity_poly.pdbx_seq_one_letter_code
_entity_poly.pdbx_strand_id
1 'polypeptide(L)' 'MNEDYMKLKDFAQKRLDDSCRNGNDYDIRYWVGYIDGLNALQKRMDGGNNND' A
#
# COMPACT_ATOMS: atom_id res chain seq x y z
N MET A 1 -6.49 13.90 -3.31
CA MET A 1 -5.47 12.85 -3.18
C MET A 1 -4.12 13.34 -3.63
N ASN A 2 -3.14 13.07 -2.87
CA ASN A 2 -1.78 13.53 -3.13
C ASN A 2 -1.12 12.66 -4.20
N GLU A 3 -0.50 13.30 -5.16
CA GLU A 3 0.18 12.61 -6.25
C GLU A 3 1.34 11.74 -5.74
N ASP A 4 2.06 12.23 -4.74
CA ASP A 4 3.16 11.47 -4.14
C ASP A 4 2.66 10.19 -3.49
N TYR A 5 1.49 10.26 -2.86
CA TYR A 5 0.87 9.10 -2.24
C TYR A 5 0.56 8.03 -3.29
N MET A 6 0.02 8.45 -4.42
CA MET A 6 -0.33 7.52 -5.49
C MET A 6 0.91 6.88 -6.09
N LYS A 7 1.98 7.65 -6.23
CA LYS A 7 3.25 7.12 -6.73
C LYS A 7 3.82 6.08 -5.77
N LEU A 8 3.73 6.35 -4.48
CA LEU A 8 4.22 5.44 -3.47
C LEU A 8 3.44 4.13 -3.50
N LYS A 9 2.15 4.23 -3.65
CA LYS A 9 1.29 3.06 -3.72
C LYS A 9 1.59 2.23 -4.97
N ASP A 10 1.80 2.90 -6.09
CA ASP A 10 2.14 2.22 -7.33
C ASP A 10 3.49 1.51 -7.22
N PHE A 11 4.46 2.16 -6.61
CA PHE A 11 5.76 1.57 -6.36
C PHE A 11 5.63 0.30 -5.54
N ALA A 12 4.85 0.37 -4.45
CA ALA A 12 4.66 -0.78 -3.57
C ALA A 12 3.98 -1.93 -4.29
N GLN A 13 3.03 -1.63 -5.16
CA GLN A 13 2.34 -2.65 -5.93
C GLN A 13 3.28 -3.38 -6.86
N LYS A 14 4.19 -2.65 -7.50
CA LYS A 14 5.18 -3.26 -8.40
C LYS A 14 6.13 -4.15 -7.63
N ARG A 15 6.51 -3.73 -6.44
CA ARG A 15 7.38 -4.54 -5.60
C ARG A 15 6.69 -5.83 -5.18
N LEU A 16 5.41 -5.72 -4.85
CA LEU A 16 4.63 -6.90 -4.49
C LEU A 16 4.57 -7.88 -5.66
N ASP A 17 4.31 -7.37 -6.86
CA ASP A 17 4.25 -8.21 -8.06
C ASP A 17 5.56 -8.95 -8.27
N ASP A 18 6.69 -8.26 -8.12
CA ASP A 18 8.01 -8.87 -8.25
C ASP A 18 8.21 -9.97 -7.21
N SER A 19 7.82 -9.69 -5.98
CA SER A 19 7.96 -10.67 -4.90
C SER A 19 7.13 -11.92 -5.17
N CYS A 20 5.95 -11.75 -5.72
CA CYS A 20 5.09 -12.87 -6.09
C CYS A 20 5.73 -13.71 -7.17
N ARG A 21 6.32 -13.06 -8.17
CA ARG A 21 6.99 -13.79 -9.25
C ARG A 21 8.19 -14.58 -8.75
N ASN A 22 8.91 -14.02 -7.82
CA ASN A 22 10.10 -14.65 -7.26
C ASN A 22 9.78 -15.67 -6.18
N GLY A 23 8.54 -15.71 -5.72
CA GLY A 23 8.14 -16.64 -4.68
C GLY A 23 8.75 -16.31 -3.33
N ASN A 24 9.04 -15.05 -3.08
CA ASN A 24 9.65 -14.61 -1.84
C ASN A 24 8.57 -14.29 -0.81
N ASP A 25 8.22 -15.25 0.02
CA ASP A 25 7.13 -15.11 0.98
C ASP A 25 7.35 -13.97 1.96
N TYR A 26 8.59 -13.78 2.38
CA TYR A 26 8.91 -12.71 3.32
C TYR A 26 8.58 -11.35 2.70
N ASP A 27 9.04 -11.12 1.49
CA ASP A 27 8.82 -9.85 0.80
C ASP A 27 7.35 -9.66 0.45
N ILE A 28 6.66 -10.75 0.09
CA ILE A 28 5.24 -10.68 -0.20
C ILE A 28 4.49 -10.13 1.01
N ARG A 29 4.77 -10.67 2.19
CA ARG A 29 4.12 -10.22 3.42
C ARG A 29 4.47 -8.79 3.74
N TYR A 30 5.72 -8.41 3.53
CA TYR A 30 6.16 -7.06 3.78
C TYR A 30 5.37 -6.07 2.92
N TRP A 31 5.30 -6.33 1.64
CA TRP A 31 4.63 -5.40 0.73
C TRP A 31 3.11 -5.41 0.86
N VAL A 32 2.53 -6.55 1.19
CA VAL A 32 1.10 -6.60 1.49
C VAL A 32 0.78 -5.72 2.69
N GLY A 33 1.56 -5.83 3.76
CA GLY A 33 1.37 -4.99 4.93
C GLY A 33 1.58 -3.52 4.64
N TYR A 34 2.57 -3.23 3.80
CA TYR A 34 2.86 -1.86 3.40
C TYR A 34 1.66 -1.25 2.67
N ILE A 35 1.12 -1.97 1.70
CA ILE A 35 -0.02 -1.51 0.90
C ILE A 35 -1.26 -1.37 1.78
N ASP A 36 -1.48 -2.32 2.68
CA ASP A 36 -2.60 -2.24 3.61
C ASP A 36 -2.50 -0.99 4.48
N GLY A 37 -1.29 -0.67 4.93
CA GLY A 37 -1.06 0.54 5.71
C GLY A 37 -1.37 1.79 4.92
N LEU A 38 -0.96 1.82 3.65
CA LEU A 38 -1.25 2.96 2.80
C LEU A 38 -2.76 3.12 2.57
N ASN A 39 -3.45 2.01 2.36
CA ASN A 39 -4.90 2.05 2.16
C ASN A 39 -5.63 2.53 3.41
N ALA A 40 -5.18 2.10 4.58
CA ALA A 40 -5.75 2.55 5.83
C ALA A 40 -5.54 4.04 6.03
N LEU A 41 -4.36 4.51 5.69
CA LEU A 41 -4.05 5.93 5.78
C LEU A 41 -4.91 6.75 4.83
N GLN A 42 -5.08 6.25 3.62
CA GLN A 42 -5.90 6.92 2.62
C GLN A 42 -7.34 7.06 3.10
N LYS A 43 -7.85 6.01 3.71
CA LYS A 43 -9.21 6.02 4.25
C LYS A 43 -9.37 7.11 5.30
N ARG A 44 -8.38 7.26 6.17
CA ARG A 44 -8.41 8.30 7.18
C ARG A 44 -8.38 9.69 6.57
N MET A 45 -7.56 9.85 5.55
CA MET A 45 -7.41 11.15 4.91
C MET A 45 -8.65 11.56 4.13
N ASP A 46 -9.28 10.59 3.51
CA ASP A 46 -10.46 10.87 2.66
C ASP A 46 -11.74 10.88 3.47
N GLY A 47 -11.89 9.92 4.30
CA GLY A 47 -13.15 9.66 4.91
C GLY A 47 -13.31 10.23 6.27
N GLY A 48 -12.30 10.66 6.64
CA GLY A 48 -12.43 11.13 7.66
C GLY A 48 -12.91 11.22 8.89
N ASN A 49 -13.05 11.21 8.71
CA ASN A 49 -13.38 11.48 9.46
C ASN A 49 -14.38 11.39 10.10
N ASN A 50 -14.80 11.22 10.07
CA ASN A 50 -15.82 11.14 10.51
C ASN A 50 -16.19 10.50 11.46
N ASN A 51 -15.91 10.38 11.71
CA ASN A 51 -16.29 9.98 12.58
C ASN A 51 -16.25 9.64 13.38
N ASP A 52 -16.01 9.74 13.37
CA ASP A 52 -15.90 9.50 14.18
C ASP A 52 -15.95 9.44 14.76
#